data_14976d4fabe170f15de243f918db2144
#
_entry.id   14976d4fabe170f15de243f918db2144
#
_cell.length_a   1.000
_cell.length_b   1.000
_cell.length_c   1.000
_cell.angle_alpha   90.00
_cell.angle_beta   90.00
_cell.angle_gamma   90.00
#
_symmetry.space_group_name_H-M   'P 1'
#
loop_
_entity.id
_entity.type
_entity.pdbx_description
1 polymer ?
#
loop_
_entity_poly.entity_id
_entity_poly.type
_entity_poly.pdbx_seq_one_letter_code
_entity_poly.pdbx_strand_id
1 'polypeptide(L)'
;MRDNVVNIEAVLADGSLIRTAKRSRKSSAGYDLTRLMVGSEGTLGVFTEITVKLYPVPEAISAAVCTFDSIGGAVNTVIQLIQYGIPVARAELLDDLTMKSINMYSKTSYAEAATVFFEFHGTDDGVAYQAGIAQELAAENGGNDFNWTSNTEERNKMWRARHDVAWAGKLLHPTGEIWSTDVSVPISRLAECLEETRQDIGQSGILAPIVGHIGDGNFH
;
A
#
# COMPACT_ATOMS: atom_id res chain seq x y z
N MET A 1 -5.18 7.79 -6.33
CA MET A 1 -4.89 8.90 -7.28
C MET A 1 -6.17 9.58 -7.75
N ARG A 2 -7.15 8.86 -8.27
CA ARG A 2 -8.39 9.40 -8.88
C ARG A 2 -9.14 10.39 -7.98
N ASP A 3 -9.27 10.12 -6.69
CA ASP A 3 -9.98 10.98 -5.72
C ASP A 3 -9.20 12.24 -5.31
N ASN A 4 -7.91 12.30 -5.64
CA ASN A 4 -7.06 13.44 -5.35
C ASN A 4 -6.96 14.44 -6.51
N VAL A 5 -7.44 14.09 -7.69
CA VAL A 5 -7.49 15.01 -8.85
C VAL A 5 -8.84 15.70 -8.90
N VAL A 6 -8.83 17.02 -8.85
CA VAL A 6 -10.03 17.89 -8.83
C VAL A 6 -10.40 18.37 -10.22
N ASN A 7 -9.41 18.67 -11.06
CA ASN A 7 -9.59 19.15 -12.42
C ASN A 7 -8.38 18.82 -13.28
N ILE A 8 -8.61 18.64 -14.56
CA ILE A 8 -7.58 18.44 -15.59
C ILE A 8 -7.84 19.43 -16.72
N GLU A 9 -6.79 20.08 -17.19
CA GLU A 9 -6.76 20.72 -18.49
C GLU A 9 -6.08 19.75 -19.47
N ALA A 10 -6.72 19.50 -20.60
CA ALA A 10 -6.22 18.55 -21.58
C ALA A 10 -6.41 19.03 -23.02
N VAL A 11 -5.47 18.68 -23.87
CA VAL A 11 -5.58 18.81 -25.32
C VAL A 11 -6.11 17.49 -25.88
N LEU A 12 -7.23 17.52 -26.58
CA LEU A 12 -7.85 16.37 -27.22
C LEU A 12 -7.23 16.05 -28.59
N ALA A 13 -7.63 14.94 -29.19
CA ALA A 13 -7.08 14.48 -30.47
C ALA A 13 -7.31 15.45 -31.65
N ASP A 14 -8.35 16.28 -31.58
CA ASP A 14 -8.67 17.32 -32.57
C ASP A 14 -7.92 18.65 -32.31
N GLY A 15 -7.08 18.70 -31.29
CA GLY A 15 -6.36 19.91 -30.85
C GLY A 15 -7.15 20.84 -29.96
N SER A 16 -8.40 20.52 -29.63
CA SER A 16 -9.20 21.33 -28.72
C SER A 16 -8.68 21.27 -27.29
N LEU A 17 -8.70 22.41 -26.59
CA LEU A 17 -8.33 22.52 -25.17
C LEU A 17 -9.60 22.45 -24.32
N ILE A 18 -9.64 21.52 -23.39
CA ILE A 18 -10.75 21.36 -22.47
C ILE A 18 -10.30 21.48 -21.01
N ARG A 19 -11.24 21.83 -20.13
CA ARG A 19 -11.13 21.69 -18.68
C ARG A 19 -12.24 20.79 -18.16
N THR A 20 -11.88 19.74 -17.45
CA THR A 20 -12.82 18.69 -17.01
C THR A 20 -13.75 19.14 -15.89
N ALA A 21 -13.31 20.07 -15.06
CA ALA A 21 -14.08 20.63 -13.95
C ALA A 21 -13.67 22.06 -13.64
N LYS A 22 -14.35 22.66 -12.67
CA LYS A 22 -13.99 23.93 -12.03
C LYS A 22 -13.35 23.61 -10.66
N ARG A 23 -12.82 24.63 -9.97
CA ARG A 23 -12.22 24.50 -8.62
C ARG A 23 -13.23 24.23 -7.51
N SER A 24 -14.53 24.14 -7.83
CA SER A 24 -15.57 23.83 -6.85
C SER A 24 -15.46 22.38 -6.37
N ARG A 25 -15.55 22.19 -5.06
CA ARG A 25 -15.47 20.86 -4.44
C ARG A 25 -16.61 19.91 -4.84
N LYS A 26 -17.76 20.47 -5.23
CA LYS A 26 -18.97 19.71 -5.58
C LYS A 26 -19.60 20.29 -6.84
N SER A 27 -20.01 19.40 -7.74
CA SER A 27 -20.87 19.73 -8.88
C SER A 27 -21.86 18.58 -9.08
N SER A 28 -23.09 18.91 -9.45
CA SER A 28 -24.12 17.95 -9.88
C SER A 28 -24.40 18.07 -11.37
N ALA A 29 -23.63 18.87 -12.11
CA ALA A 29 -23.87 19.16 -13.52
C ALA A 29 -22.97 18.27 -14.40
N GLY A 30 -23.61 17.45 -15.24
CA GLY A 30 -22.94 16.65 -16.27
C GLY A 30 -22.17 15.43 -15.73
N TYR A 31 -21.39 14.83 -16.62
CA TYR A 31 -20.55 13.69 -16.30
C TYR A 31 -19.26 14.13 -15.58
N ASP A 32 -18.68 13.25 -14.77
CA ASP A 32 -17.38 13.44 -14.13
C ASP A 32 -16.25 13.13 -15.13
N LEU A 33 -15.95 14.11 -15.96
CA LEU A 33 -14.87 13.97 -16.96
C LEU A 33 -13.49 13.87 -16.31
N THR A 34 -13.30 14.42 -15.11
CA THR A 34 -12.02 14.29 -14.38
C THR A 34 -11.72 12.83 -14.08
N ARG A 35 -12.70 12.09 -13.52
CA ARG A 35 -12.55 10.66 -13.24
C ARG A 35 -12.46 9.80 -14.51
N LEU A 36 -13.06 10.24 -15.62
CA LEU A 36 -12.91 9.58 -16.91
C LEU A 36 -11.46 9.69 -17.43
N MET A 37 -10.87 10.90 -17.33
CA MET A 37 -9.53 11.17 -17.84
C MET A 37 -8.42 10.55 -17.00
N VAL A 38 -8.56 10.52 -15.66
CA VAL A 38 -7.55 9.91 -14.77
C VAL A 38 -7.48 8.41 -15.02
N GLY A 39 -6.29 7.92 -15.40
CA GLY A 39 -6.04 6.53 -15.76
C GLY A 39 -6.21 6.24 -17.26
N SER A 40 -6.40 7.27 -18.10
CA SER A 40 -6.52 7.09 -19.55
C SER A 40 -5.19 6.80 -20.26
N GLU A 41 -4.06 6.96 -19.59
CA GLU A 41 -2.71 6.66 -20.10
C GLU A 41 -2.44 7.27 -21.50
N GLY A 42 -2.91 8.51 -21.72
CA GLY A 42 -2.72 9.24 -22.99
C GLY A 42 -3.72 8.87 -24.10
N THR A 43 -4.66 7.94 -23.86
CA THR A 43 -5.63 7.52 -24.90
C THR A 43 -6.74 8.54 -25.15
N LEU A 44 -7.03 9.43 -24.19
CA LEU A 44 -8.09 10.44 -24.28
C LEU A 44 -7.57 11.86 -24.53
N GLY A 45 -6.27 12.09 -24.38
CA GLY A 45 -5.67 13.41 -24.58
C GLY A 45 -4.35 13.59 -23.85
N VAL A 46 -3.72 14.74 -24.04
CA VAL A 46 -2.48 15.15 -23.38
C VAL A 46 -2.82 16.14 -22.25
N PHE A 47 -2.46 15.83 -21.02
CA PHE A 47 -2.72 16.68 -19.86
C PHE A 47 -1.68 17.79 -19.79
N THR A 48 -2.16 19.04 -19.73
CA THR A 48 -1.32 20.24 -19.65
C THR A 48 -1.30 20.85 -18.25
N GLU A 49 -2.40 20.70 -17.50
CA GLU A 49 -2.51 21.17 -16.11
C GLU A 49 -3.33 20.17 -15.29
N ILE A 50 -2.89 19.86 -14.07
CA ILE A 50 -3.61 19.01 -13.13
C ILE A 50 -3.80 19.77 -11.82
N THR A 51 -5.06 19.96 -11.41
CA THR A 51 -5.39 20.52 -10.10
C THR A 51 -5.60 19.38 -9.12
N VAL A 52 -4.84 19.37 -8.02
CA VAL A 52 -4.91 18.32 -7.00
C VAL A 52 -5.46 18.86 -5.68
N LYS A 53 -6.09 17.95 -4.93
CA LYS A 53 -6.49 18.19 -3.56
C LYS A 53 -5.24 18.13 -2.67
N LEU A 54 -5.08 19.12 -1.80
CA LEU A 54 -4.01 19.16 -0.81
C LEU A 54 -4.54 18.70 0.55
N TYR A 55 -3.66 18.04 1.29
CA TYR A 55 -3.86 17.65 2.68
C TYR A 55 -2.85 18.39 3.57
N PRO A 56 -3.21 18.73 4.81
CA PRO A 56 -2.25 19.28 5.76
C PRO A 56 -1.15 18.26 6.06
N VAL A 57 0.03 18.75 6.38
CA VAL A 57 1.08 17.89 6.96
C VAL A 57 0.59 17.44 8.35
N PRO A 58 0.58 16.13 8.65
CA PRO A 58 0.15 15.67 9.96
C PRO A 58 1.10 16.19 11.06
N GLU A 59 0.55 16.47 12.23
CA GLU A 59 1.32 16.91 13.41
C GLU A 59 2.28 15.82 13.86
N ALA A 60 1.81 14.58 13.90
CA ALA A 60 2.59 13.40 14.24
C ALA A 60 2.43 12.31 13.18
N ILE A 61 3.51 11.56 12.98
CA ILE A 61 3.56 10.36 12.15
C ILE A 61 4.22 9.26 12.97
N SER A 62 3.61 8.09 13.03
CA SER A 62 4.25 6.90 13.59
C SER A 62 4.24 5.75 12.59
N ALA A 63 5.19 4.84 12.73
CA ALA A 63 5.23 3.60 11.98
C ALA A 63 5.27 2.41 12.94
N ALA A 64 4.75 1.28 12.50
CA ALA A 64 4.88 0.03 13.21
C ALA A 64 5.22 -1.10 12.27
N VAL A 65 5.86 -2.13 12.79
CA VAL A 65 6.11 -3.40 12.11
C VAL A 65 5.64 -4.54 13.01
N CYS A 66 4.99 -5.52 12.41
CA CYS A 66 4.53 -6.70 13.10
C CYS A 66 4.72 -7.93 12.21
N THR A 67 5.25 -9.01 12.77
CA THR A 67 5.32 -10.31 12.11
C THR A 67 4.09 -11.14 12.44
N PHE A 68 3.71 -12.09 11.57
CA PHE A 68 2.52 -12.89 11.72
C PHE A 68 2.81 -14.36 11.44
N ASP A 69 2.06 -15.23 12.09
CA ASP A 69 2.12 -16.69 11.88
C ASP A 69 1.59 -17.09 10.49
N SER A 70 0.76 -16.23 9.87
CA SER A 70 0.19 -16.46 8.54
C SER A 70 -0.10 -15.16 7.80
N ILE A 71 -0.14 -15.23 6.46
CA ILE A 71 -0.59 -14.12 5.60
C ILE A 71 -2.04 -13.76 5.91
N GLY A 72 -2.90 -14.77 6.14
CA GLY A 72 -4.31 -14.55 6.50
C GLY A 72 -4.46 -13.73 7.78
N GLY A 73 -3.68 -14.02 8.82
CA GLY A 73 -3.66 -13.24 10.07
C GLY A 73 -3.23 -11.79 9.85
N ALA A 74 -2.17 -11.58 9.06
CA ALA A 74 -1.69 -10.26 8.69
C ALA A 74 -2.77 -9.42 8.00
N VAL A 75 -3.44 -9.99 7.00
CA VAL A 75 -4.49 -9.30 6.23
C VAL A 75 -5.75 -9.07 7.08
N ASN A 76 -6.17 -10.05 7.88
CA ASN A 76 -7.33 -9.90 8.76
C ASN A 76 -7.15 -8.76 9.77
N THR A 77 -5.94 -8.55 10.28
CA THR A 77 -5.62 -7.41 11.14
C THR A 77 -5.94 -6.09 10.44
N VAL A 78 -5.52 -5.94 9.17
CA VAL A 78 -5.78 -4.70 8.40
C VAL A 78 -7.26 -4.55 8.06
N ILE A 79 -7.96 -5.64 7.70
CA ILE A 79 -9.40 -5.62 7.47
C ILE A 79 -10.14 -5.13 8.73
N GLN A 80 -9.79 -5.66 9.90
CA GLN A 80 -10.40 -5.25 11.16
C GLN A 80 -10.08 -3.80 11.50
N LEU A 81 -8.84 -3.32 11.30
CA LEU A 81 -8.50 -1.90 11.48
C LEU A 81 -9.40 -0.99 10.65
N ILE A 82 -9.64 -1.33 9.39
CA ILE A 82 -10.53 -0.58 8.51
C ILE A 82 -11.98 -0.65 9.00
N GLN A 83 -12.45 -1.82 9.44
CA GLN A 83 -13.79 -2.00 10.01
C GLN A 83 -14.01 -1.19 11.29
N TYR A 84 -12.99 -1.06 12.13
CA TYR A 84 -12.99 -0.19 13.32
C TYR A 84 -12.90 1.30 12.98
N GLY A 85 -12.71 1.65 11.69
CA GLY A 85 -12.60 3.04 11.24
C GLY A 85 -11.28 3.70 11.61
N ILE A 86 -10.24 2.91 11.88
CA ILE A 86 -8.89 3.44 12.15
C ILE A 86 -8.30 3.97 10.85
N PRO A 87 -7.92 5.25 10.78
CA PRO A 87 -7.42 5.87 9.54
C PRO A 87 -5.94 5.51 9.30
N VAL A 88 -5.69 4.24 8.95
CA VAL A 88 -4.34 3.77 8.61
C VAL A 88 -3.86 4.50 7.36
N ALA A 89 -2.72 5.17 7.44
CA ALA A 89 -2.14 5.90 6.31
C ALA A 89 -1.50 4.96 5.28
N ARG A 90 -0.88 3.87 5.76
CA ARG A 90 -0.34 2.77 4.94
C ARG A 90 -0.41 1.46 5.70
N ALA A 91 -0.66 0.37 4.97
CA ALA A 91 -0.52 -1.00 5.45
C ALA A 91 0.05 -1.86 4.32
N GLU A 92 1.32 -2.26 4.50
CA GLU A 92 2.12 -2.94 3.50
C GLU A 92 2.50 -4.33 3.97
N LEU A 93 2.09 -5.34 3.22
CA LEU A 93 2.43 -6.75 3.48
C LEU A 93 3.69 -7.14 2.72
N LEU A 94 4.56 -7.88 3.39
CA LEU A 94 5.70 -8.59 2.82
C LEU A 94 5.65 -10.03 3.30
N ASP A 95 5.76 -11.00 2.39
CA ASP A 95 5.82 -12.40 2.77
C ASP A 95 7.23 -12.81 3.27
N ASP A 96 7.38 -14.04 3.71
CA ASP A 96 8.65 -14.61 4.20
C ASP A 96 9.77 -14.53 3.16
N LEU A 97 9.46 -14.82 1.89
CA LEU A 97 10.42 -14.77 0.79
C LEU A 97 10.89 -13.34 0.49
N THR A 98 9.96 -12.39 0.54
CA THR A 98 10.28 -10.96 0.42
C THR A 98 11.16 -10.50 1.58
N MET A 99 10.82 -10.88 2.82
CA MET A 99 11.64 -10.54 4.00
C MET A 99 13.04 -11.14 3.92
N LYS A 100 13.18 -12.38 3.44
CA LYS A 100 14.48 -12.99 3.15
C LYS A 100 15.28 -12.17 2.14
N SER A 101 14.66 -11.75 1.05
CA SER A 101 15.34 -10.92 0.03
C SER A 101 15.83 -9.58 0.59
N ILE A 102 15.04 -8.94 1.45
CA ILE A 102 15.41 -7.70 2.15
C ILE A 102 16.61 -7.93 3.08
N ASN A 103 16.60 -9.01 3.84
CA ASN A 103 17.74 -9.35 4.71
C ASN A 103 19.04 -9.53 3.90
N MET A 104 18.97 -10.17 2.74
CA MET A 104 20.13 -10.32 1.83
C MET A 104 20.60 -8.99 1.28
N TYR A 105 19.68 -8.11 0.85
CA TYR A 105 20.00 -6.84 0.21
C TYR A 105 20.51 -5.80 1.21
N SER A 106 19.77 -5.59 2.29
CA SER A 106 20.02 -4.53 3.28
C SER A 106 20.92 -5.00 4.43
N LYS A 107 21.35 -6.27 4.43
CA LYS A 107 22.16 -6.91 5.49
C LYS A 107 21.50 -6.74 6.87
N THR A 108 20.21 -6.97 6.92
CA THR A 108 19.39 -6.96 8.13
C THR A 108 19.13 -8.39 8.63
N SER A 109 18.50 -8.53 9.78
CA SER A 109 18.15 -9.80 10.40
C SER A 109 16.67 -9.82 10.85
N TYR A 110 15.78 -9.31 10.03
CA TYR A 110 14.33 -9.41 10.30
C TYR A 110 13.89 -10.87 10.26
N ALA A 111 12.83 -11.20 11.00
CA ALA A 111 12.20 -12.51 10.90
C ALA A 111 11.73 -12.75 9.45
N GLU A 112 12.03 -13.94 8.91
CA GLU A 112 11.57 -14.39 7.59
C GLU A 112 10.15 -14.96 7.75
N ALA A 113 9.17 -14.09 7.93
CA ALA A 113 7.76 -14.38 8.16
C ALA A 113 6.88 -13.32 7.49
N ALA A 114 5.59 -13.61 7.34
CA ALA A 114 4.62 -12.61 6.90
C ALA A 114 4.71 -11.39 7.81
N THR A 115 4.98 -10.22 7.24
CA THR A 115 5.25 -8.99 8.00
C THR A 115 4.40 -7.86 7.46
N VAL A 116 3.78 -7.08 8.35
CA VAL A 116 3.05 -5.87 7.97
C VAL A 116 3.77 -4.64 8.52
N PHE A 117 3.96 -3.67 7.64
CA PHE A 117 4.43 -2.34 7.96
C PHE A 117 3.24 -1.39 7.96
N PHE A 118 3.02 -0.69 9.06
CA PHE A 118 1.95 0.28 9.24
C PHE A 118 2.51 1.70 9.33
N GLU A 119 1.72 2.67 8.89
CA GLU A 119 1.96 4.08 9.16
C GLU A 119 0.66 4.74 9.61
N PHE A 120 0.73 5.54 10.66
CA PHE A 120 -0.39 6.28 11.23
C PHE A 120 -0.09 7.78 11.22
N HIS A 121 -1.11 8.58 10.90
CA HIS A 121 -1.03 10.04 10.86
C HIS A 121 -2.07 10.64 11.81
N GLY A 122 -1.71 11.73 12.50
CA GLY A 122 -2.63 12.43 13.39
C GLY A 122 -1.92 13.40 14.33
N THR A 123 -2.46 13.51 15.54
CA THR A 123 -1.80 14.12 16.70
C THR A 123 -0.97 13.07 17.42
N ASP A 124 -0.09 13.46 18.36
CA ASP A 124 0.72 12.53 19.16
C ASP A 124 -0.14 11.48 19.88
N ASP A 125 -1.19 11.91 20.56
CA ASP A 125 -2.12 11.00 21.23
C ASP A 125 -2.90 10.14 20.23
N GLY A 126 -3.25 10.72 19.07
CA GLY A 126 -3.98 10.04 18.01
C GLY A 126 -3.19 8.89 17.40
N VAL A 127 -1.91 9.09 17.09
CA VAL A 127 -1.07 8.02 16.51
C VAL A 127 -0.74 6.93 17.54
N ALA A 128 -0.60 7.29 18.83
CA ALA A 128 -0.42 6.33 19.90
C ALA A 128 -1.66 5.45 20.08
N TYR A 129 -2.86 6.04 20.07
CA TYR A 129 -4.13 5.32 20.14
C TYR A 129 -4.30 4.35 18.94
N GLN A 130 -4.05 4.83 17.72
CA GLN A 130 -4.15 4.00 16.51
C GLN A 130 -3.18 2.81 16.56
N ALA A 131 -1.94 3.04 16.99
CA ALA A 131 -0.93 1.99 17.15
C ALA A 131 -1.34 0.97 18.24
N GLY A 132 -1.95 1.42 19.35
CA GLY A 132 -2.47 0.54 20.40
C GLY A 132 -3.55 -0.41 19.88
N ILE A 133 -4.54 0.11 19.16
CA ILE A 133 -5.59 -0.72 18.54
C ILE A 133 -4.99 -1.69 17.52
N ALA A 134 -4.02 -1.22 16.72
CA ALA A 134 -3.35 -2.10 15.74
C ALA A 134 -2.59 -3.24 16.44
N GLN A 135 -1.96 -2.98 17.56
CA GLN A 135 -1.28 -3.99 18.36
C GLN A 135 -2.24 -5.03 18.94
N GLU A 136 -3.37 -4.59 19.49
CA GLU A 136 -4.40 -5.49 20.02
C GLU A 136 -4.95 -6.42 18.94
N LEU A 137 -5.36 -5.86 17.81
CA LEU A 137 -5.88 -6.63 16.67
C LEU A 137 -4.81 -7.54 16.04
N ALA A 138 -3.55 -7.11 15.99
CA ALA A 138 -2.47 -7.96 15.54
C ALA A 138 -2.30 -9.18 16.46
N ALA A 139 -2.29 -8.98 17.77
CA ALA A 139 -2.19 -10.07 18.73
C ALA A 139 -3.33 -11.09 18.61
N GLU A 140 -4.56 -10.64 18.37
CA GLU A 140 -5.73 -11.51 18.12
C GLU A 140 -5.60 -12.34 16.85
N ASN A 141 -4.82 -11.89 15.87
CA ASN A 141 -4.63 -12.53 14.57
C ASN A 141 -3.27 -13.23 14.40
N GLY A 142 -2.59 -13.57 15.50
CA GLY A 142 -1.31 -14.27 15.44
C GLY A 142 -0.13 -13.36 15.11
N GLY A 143 -0.25 -12.08 15.44
CA GLY A 143 0.84 -11.10 15.33
C GLY A 143 1.83 -11.24 16.47
N ASN A 144 3.12 -11.14 16.14
CA ASN A 144 4.25 -11.24 17.06
C ASN A 144 5.16 -10.02 16.87
N ASP A 145 5.90 -9.66 17.92
CA ASP A 145 6.92 -8.62 17.88
C ASP A 145 6.42 -7.27 17.31
N PHE A 146 5.22 -6.84 17.74
CA PHE A 146 4.70 -5.53 17.34
C PHE A 146 5.61 -4.42 17.89
N ASN A 147 6.31 -3.75 16.98
CA ASN A 147 7.24 -2.68 17.31
C ASN A 147 6.83 -1.39 16.62
N TRP A 148 6.51 -0.36 17.40
CA TRP A 148 6.10 0.93 16.86
C TRP A 148 7.00 2.07 17.36
N THR A 149 7.12 3.11 16.54
CA THR A 149 7.93 4.28 16.84
C THR A 149 7.38 5.55 16.18
N SER A 150 7.51 6.68 16.86
CA SER A 150 7.34 8.02 16.29
C SER A 150 8.69 8.66 15.91
N ASN A 151 9.81 8.03 16.28
CA ASN A 151 11.13 8.52 15.94
C ASN A 151 11.38 8.51 14.44
N THR A 152 11.76 9.66 13.88
CA THR A 152 11.91 9.83 12.43
C THR A 152 12.99 8.93 11.82
N GLU A 153 14.11 8.71 12.51
CA GLU A 153 15.20 7.88 11.98
C GLU A 153 14.81 6.40 11.93
N GLU A 154 14.20 5.90 13.01
CA GLU A 154 13.71 4.51 13.08
C GLU A 154 12.62 4.27 12.05
N ARG A 155 11.66 5.18 11.94
CA ARG A 155 10.59 5.14 10.94
C ARG A 155 11.16 5.12 9.51
N ASN A 156 12.12 5.98 9.20
CA ASN A 156 12.78 6.01 7.90
C ASN A 156 13.55 4.71 7.61
N LYS A 157 14.14 4.09 8.64
CA LYS A 157 14.80 2.79 8.52
C LYS A 157 13.81 1.68 8.20
N MET A 158 12.65 1.64 8.87
CA MET A 158 11.57 0.68 8.58
C MET A 158 11.10 0.82 7.13
N TRP A 159 10.78 2.03 6.69
CA TRP A 159 10.29 2.28 5.32
C TRP A 159 11.34 2.05 4.24
N ARG A 160 12.63 2.22 4.53
CA ARG A 160 13.70 1.91 3.57
C ARG A 160 13.69 0.44 3.21
N ALA A 161 13.55 -0.45 4.20
CA ALA A 161 13.44 -1.89 3.95
C ALA A 161 12.28 -2.20 2.98
N ARG A 162 11.12 -1.54 3.15
CA ARG A 162 9.97 -1.70 2.25
C ARG A 162 10.23 -1.13 0.84
N HIS A 163 10.91 0.01 0.73
CA HIS A 163 11.21 0.63 -0.58
C HIS A 163 12.19 -0.20 -1.41
N ASP A 164 13.09 -0.92 -0.78
CA ASP A 164 14.13 -1.69 -1.45
C ASP A 164 13.62 -3.04 -2.00
N VAL A 165 12.35 -3.40 -1.81
CA VAL A 165 11.76 -4.70 -2.19
C VAL A 165 12.02 -5.08 -3.65
N ALA A 166 11.84 -4.15 -4.59
CA ALA A 166 12.03 -4.43 -6.01
C ALA A 166 13.50 -4.79 -6.34
N TRP A 167 14.45 -4.12 -5.68
CA TRP A 167 15.88 -4.41 -5.84
C TRP A 167 16.29 -5.68 -5.10
N ALA A 168 15.74 -5.87 -3.92
CA ALA A 168 16.01 -7.03 -3.09
C ALA A 168 15.52 -8.33 -3.76
N GLY A 169 14.35 -8.32 -4.38
CA GLY A 169 13.78 -9.46 -5.10
C GLY A 169 14.71 -10.03 -6.18
N LYS A 170 15.50 -9.16 -6.83
CA LYS A 170 16.47 -9.59 -7.83
C LYS A 170 17.57 -10.48 -7.29
N LEU A 171 17.89 -10.40 -5.98
CA LEU A 171 18.89 -11.25 -5.35
C LEU A 171 18.43 -12.70 -5.18
N LEU A 172 17.13 -12.96 -5.18
CA LEU A 172 16.60 -14.32 -5.12
C LEU A 172 16.93 -15.13 -6.37
N HIS A 173 17.03 -14.46 -7.52
CA HIS A 173 17.44 -15.07 -8.78
C HIS A 173 18.27 -14.07 -9.63
N PRO A 174 19.59 -13.93 -9.38
CA PRO A 174 20.42 -12.86 -9.97
C PRO A 174 20.48 -12.84 -11.49
N THR A 175 20.30 -13.99 -12.16
CA THR A 175 20.32 -14.13 -13.63
C THR A 175 18.92 -14.05 -14.24
N GLY A 176 17.87 -14.02 -13.42
CA GLY A 176 16.49 -13.92 -13.87
C GLY A 176 16.04 -12.49 -14.11
N GLU A 177 14.89 -12.36 -14.72
CA GLU A 177 14.16 -11.10 -14.79
C GLU A 177 12.95 -11.13 -13.86
N ILE A 178 12.59 -9.97 -13.32
CA ILE A 178 11.41 -9.83 -12.48
C ILE A 178 10.22 -9.50 -13.41
N TRP A 179 9.18 -10.31 -13.30
CA TRP A 179 7.89 -10.05 -13.90
C TRP A 179 6.90 -9.72 -12.77
N SER A 180 6.49 -8.46 -12.67
CA SER A 180 5.53 -8.05 -11.66
C SER A 180 4.10 -8.30 -12.14
N THR A 181 3.30 -8.94 -11.31
CA THR A 181 1.85 -9.00 -11.47
C THR A 181 1.18 -7.86 -10.71
N ASP A 182 -0.10 -7.62 -10.97
CA ASP A 182 -0.90 -6.60 -10.28
C ASP A 182 -2.31 -7.14 -10.09
N VAL A 183 -2.66 -7.45 -8.84
CA VAL A 183 -3.94 -8.03 -8.46
C VAL A 183 -4.66 -7.09 -7.51
N SER A 184 -5.92 -6.76 -7.81
CA SER A 184 -6.76 -5.96 -6.93
C SER A 184 -8.10 -6.65 -6.73
N VAL A 185 -8.47 -6.88 -5.47
CA VAL A 185 -9.71 -7.54 -5.08
C VAL A 185 -10.45 -6.71 -4.02
N PRO A 186 -11.77 -6.93 -3.85
CA PRO A 186 -12.45 -6.38 -2.69
C PRO A 186 -11.72 -6.76 -1.41
N ILE A 187 -11.50 -5.78 -0.52
CA ILE A 187 -10.67 -5.97 0.68
C ILE A 187 -11.16 -7.13 1.56
N SER A 188 -12.48 -7.38 1.58
CA SER A 188 -13.10 -8.52 2.28
C SER A 188 -12.74 -9.89 1.70
N ARG A 189 -12.18 -9.95 0.49
CA ARG A 189 -11.75 -11.19 -0.19
C ARG A 189 -10.22 -11.32 -0.25
N LEU A 190 -9.50 -10.31 0.27
CA LEU A 190 -8.05 -10.24 0.12
C LEU A 190 -7.32 -11.38 0.83
N ALA A 191 -7.74 -11.73 2.05
CA ALA A 191 -7.13 -12.81 2.82
C ALA A 191 -7.24 -14.16 2.08
N GLU A 192 -8.46 -14.50 1.61
CA GLU A 192 -8.72 -15.71 0.84
C GLU A 192 -7.89 -15.75 -0.45
N CYS A 193 -7.88 -14.64 -1.22
CA CYS A 193 -7.14 -14.57 -2.48
C CYS A 193 -5.63 -14.72 -2.27
N LEU A 194 -5.06 -14.14 -1.23
CA LEU A 194 -3.64 -14.28 -0.90
C LEU A 194 -3.26 -15.69 -0.45
N GLU A 195 -4.12 -16.35 0.35
CA GLU A 195 -3.90 -17.74 0.76
C GLU A 195 -3.95 -18.69 -0.45
N GLU A 196 -4.92 -18.52 -1.35
CA GLU A 196 -5.01 -19.30 -2.59
C GLU A 196 -3.79 -19.06 -3.49
N THR A 197 -3.38 -17.80 -3.66
CA THR A 197 -2.18 -17.42 -4.41
C THR A 197 -0.93 -18.06 -3.83
N ARG A 198 -0.78 -18.05 -2.51
CA ARG A 198 0.35 -18.71 -1.82
C ARG A 198 0.40 -20.21 -2.07
N GLN A 199 -0.76 -20.86 -2.02
CA GLN A 199 -0.86 -22.30 -2.30
C GLN A 199 -0.50 -22.61 -3.75
N ASP A 200 -1.00 -21.82 -4.70
CA ASP A 200 -0.71 -21.99 -6.13
C ASP A 200 0.78 -21.80 -6.44
N ILE A 201 1.41 -20.77 -5.89
CA ILE A 201 2.86 -20.55 -5.98
C ILE A 201 3.62 -21.78 -5.45
N GLY A 202 3.23 -22.30 -4.29
CA GLY A 202 3.86 -23.47 -3.69
C GLY A 202 3.74 -24.73 -4.54
N GLN A 203 2.65 -24.89 -5.27
CA GLN A 203 2.41 -26.05 -6.18
C GLN A 203 3.10 -25.86 -7.53
N SER A 204 3.21 -24.64 -8.04
CA SER A 204 3.80 -24.35 -9.34
C SER A 204 5.32 -24.45 -9.36
N GLY A 205 5.97 -24.35 -8.21
CA GLY A 205 7.43 -24.27 -8.10
C GLY A 205 8.04 -22.96 -8.64
N ILE A 206 7.22 -21.95 -8.89
CA ILE A 206 7.67 -20.62 -9.31
C ILE A 206 8.22 -19.87 -8.10
N LEU A 207 9.37 -19.20 -8.28
CA LEU A 207 9.92 -18.30 -7.28
C LEU A 207 9.18 -16.96 -7.35
N ALA A 208 8.19 -16.76 -6.50
CA ALA A 208 7.34 -15.57 -6.49
C ALA A 208 7.17 -15.01 -5.08
N PRO A 209 7.96 -13.99 -4.70
CA PRO A 209 7.75 -13.23 -3.47
C PRO A 209 6.45 -12.42 -3.58
N ILE A 210 5.72 -12.31 -2.46
CA ILE A 210 4.46 -11.55 -2.38
C ILE A 210 4.69 -10.25 -1.62
N VAL A 211 4.22 -9.16 -2.19
CA VAL A 211 4.20 -7.83 -1.59
C VAL A 211 2.86 -7.17 -1.89
N GLY A 212 2.28 -6.46 -0.93
CA GLY A 212 0.93 -5.90 -1.14
C GLY A 212 0.63 -4.61 -0.39
N HIS A 213 -0.15 -3.77 -1.05
CA HIS A 213 -0.83 -2.59 -0.47
C HIS A 213 -2.15 -3.06 0.15
N ILE A 214 -2.05 -3.84 1.23
CA ILE A 214 -3.22 -4.56 1.78
C ILE A 214 -4.30 -3.66 2.37
N GLY A 215 -3.97 -2.39 2.65
CA GLY A 215 -4.95 -1.36 2.98
C GLY A 215 -5.90 -1.01 1.84
N ASP A 216 -5.49 -1.25 0.60
CA ASP A 216 -6.24 -0.93 -0.62
C ASP A 216 -6.81 -2.18 -1.34
N GLY A 217 -6.54 -3.38 -0.83
CA GLY A 217 -6.97 -4.63 -1.47
C GLY A 217 -6.10 -5.03 -2.67
N ASN A 218 -4.85 -4.57 -2.73
CA ASN A 218 -3.93 -4.77 -3.84
C ASN A 218 -2.68 -5.53 -3.40
N PHE A 219 -2.17 -6.40 -4.27
CA PHE A 219 -0.90 -7.09 -4.10
C PHE A 219 -0.23 -7.47 -5.43
N HIS A 220 1.02 -7.76 -5.34
CA HIS A 220 1.87 -8.16 -6.44
C HIS A 220 2.59 -9.46 -6.13
#